data_4b852a6f28a1ca0dd19ee89a6bf608d0
#
_entry.id   4b852a6f28a1ca0dd19ee89a6bf608d0
#
_cell.length_a   1.000
_cell.length_b   1.000
_cell.length_c   1.000
_cell.angle_alpha   90.00
_cell.angle_beta   90.00
_cell.angle_gamma   90.00
#
_symmetry.space_group_name_H-M   'P 1'
#
loop_
_entity.id
_entity.type
_entity.pdbx_description
1 polymer ?
#
loop_
_entity_poly.entity_id
_entity_poly.type
_entity_poly.pdbx_seq_one_letter_code
_entity_poly.pdbx_strand_id
1 'polypeptide(L)'
;TGVQTCALPILYHREYDAFLTTLRELGVVHVKETNSILDNAELQALLTERKQVSTAIRYCKSLNSQTKGVTLAPARELTKAEGLKLVGKLEEMQEKQVLLQAEKASLEKDIAYMDIWGEFSYANIRRLKKAGFDVTFFSCPTSKYEPKWGEEYNAFLVNNFQSVTYFVTVTKVGTPIDIDAERPKMPDRGLAKLHLAMEQLLDNIKALNNQLKEYAAGQYNTLIELEKNIQNEFNLSNTLVQTDREAGDKLMLLEGFVPTEEALAMEAALEKDGYYFQELDIQDGDRVPIKLKN
;
A
#
# COMPACT_ATOMS: atom_id res chain seq x y z
N THR A 1 -22.45 -34.79 -3.82
CA THR A 1 -23.43 -33.76 -3.42
C THR A 1 -23.79 -34.02 -1.99
N GLY A 2 -23.09 -33.42 -1.02
CA GLY A 2 -23.44 -33.53 0.40
C GLY A 2 -24.77 -32.80 0.61
N VAL A 3 -25.80 -33.51 0.98
CA VAL A 3 -27.03 -32.92 1.49
C VAL A 3 -26.65 -32.22 2.79
N GLN A 4 -27.14 -31.02 3.01
CA GLN A 4 -26.92 -30.28 4.25
C GLN A 4 -28.24 -30.25 5.02
N THR A 5 -28.14 -30.26 6.33
CA THR A 5 -29.28 -30.12 7.24
C THR A 5 -29.24 -28.72 7.81
N CYS A 6 -30.37 -28.03 7.88
CA CYS A 6 -30.49 -26.75 8.57
C CYS A 6 -30.75 -27.02 10.06
N ALA A 7 -29.97 -26.46 10.94
CA ALA A 7 -30.12 -26.56 12.39
C ALA A 7 -30.38 -25.18 13.01
N LEU A 8 -31.35 -25.11 13.92
CA LEU A 8 -31.72 -23.94 14.69
C LEU A 8 -31.51 -24.21 16.18
N PRO A 9 -30.31 -23.93 16.73
CA PRO A 9 -30.12 -23.93 18.18
C PRO A 9 -30.86 -22.75 18.82
N ILE A 10 -31.54 -23.07 19.95
CA ILE A 10 -32.29 -22.10 20.76
C ILE A 10 -31.63 -22.03 22.12
N LEU A 11 -31.13 -20.86 22.48
CA LEU A 11 -30.26 -20.68 23.62
C LEU A 11 -30.71 -19.54 24.53
N TYR A 12 -30.43 -19.69 25.82
CA TYR A 12 -30.56 -18.59 26.77
C TYR A 12 -29.37 -17.64 26.64
N HIS A 13 -29.62 -16.33 26.59
CA HIS A 13 -28.62 -15.32 26.28
C HIS A 13 -27.31 -15.41 27.11
N ARG A 14 -27.37 -15.93 28.35
CA ARG A 14 -26.18 -16.08 29.24
C ARG A 14 -25.27 -17.25 28.83
N GLU A 15 -25.76 -18.20 28.09
CA GLU A 15 -25.05 -19.41 27.66
C GLU A 15 -24.48 -19.23 26.23
N TYR A 16 -24.83 -18.13 25.60
CA TYR A 16 -24.54 -17.90 24.18
C TYR A 16 -23.04 -17.86 23.86
N ASP A 17 -22.22 -17.20 24.68
CA ASP A 17 -20.77 -17.14 24.48
C ASP A 17 -20.09 -18.51 24.61
N ALA A 18 -20.54 -19.31 25.58
CA ALA A 18 -20.06 -20.69 25.74
C ALA A 18 -20.45 -21.54 24.53
N PHE A 19 -21.69 -21.40 24.06
CA PHE A 19 -22.19 -22.09 22.87
C PHE A 19 -21.40 -21.74 21.62
N LEU A 20 -21.10 -20.44 21.38
CA LEU A 20 -20.26 -20.01 20.24
C LEU A 20 -18.86 -20.62 20.30
N THR A 21 -18.33 -20.81 21.52
CA THR A 21 -17.04 -21.48 21.71
C THR A 21 -17.13 -22.94 21.27
N THR A 22 -18.16 -23.68 21.73
CA THR A 22 -18.42 -25.06 21.29
C THR A 22 -18.61 -25.17 19.78
N LEU A 23 -19.40 -24.29 19.16
CA LEU A 23 -19.60 -24.28 17.71
C LEU A 23 -18.28 -24.05 16.94
N ARG A 24 -17.45 -23.17 17.46
CA ARG A 24 -16.13 -22.87 16.86
C ARG A 24 -15.17 -24.06 16.96
N GLU A 25 -15.18 -24.77 18.08
CA GLU A 25 -14.38 -25.99 18.25
C GLU A 25 -14.82 -27.12 17.34
N LEU A 26 -16.14 -27.27 17.12
CA LEU A 26 -16.70 -28.22 16.19
C LEU A 26 -16.34 -27.86 14.73
N GLY A 27 -16.37 -26.58 14.37
CA GLY A 27 -15.94 -26.08 13.07
C GLY A 27 -16.76 -26.54 11.86
N VAL A 28 -17.96 -27.09 12.07
CA VAL A 28 -18.79 -27.77 11.04
C VAL A 28 -20.02 -26.97 10.62
N VAL A 29 -20.39 -25.93 11.39
CA VAL A 29 -21.60 -25.13 11.16
C VAL A 29 -21.30 -23.92 10.27
N HIS A 30 -22.04 -23.79 9.17
CA HIS A 30 -22.09 -22.59 8.36
C HIS A 30 -23.32 -21.76 8.74
N VAL A 31 -23.09 -20.63 9.40
CA VAL A 31 -24.16 -19.72 9.83
C VAL A 31 -24.87 -19.16 8.60
N LYS A 32 -26.22 -19.21 8.61
CA LYS A 32 -27.04 -18.62 7.56
C LYS A 32 -26.99 -17.10 7.63
N GLU A 33 -26.62 -16.44 6.54
CA GLU A 33 -26.56 -14.99 6.46
C GLU A 33 -27.96 -14.42 6.17
N THR A 34 -28.61 -13.87 7.19
CA THR A 34 -29.92 -13.21 7.11
C THR A 34 -29.80 -11.71 7.11
N ASN A 35 -28.82 -11.16 7.81
CA ASN A 35 -28.57 -9.72 7.95
C ASN A 35 -27.40 -9.26 7.06
N SER A 36 -27.55 -8.07 6.46
CA SER A 36 -26.52 -7.51 5.59
C SER A 36 -25.29 -7.06 6.39
N ILE A 37 -24.12 -7.57 6.03
CA ILE A 37 -22.82 -7.13 6.56
C ILE A 37 -22.61 -5.63 6.27
N LEU A 38 -23.21 -5.10 5.19
CA LEU A 38 -23.05 -3.72 4.75
C LEU A 38 -23.63 -2.69 5.74
N ASP A 39 -24.58 -3.10 6.55
CA ASP A 39 -25.28 -2.21 7.48
C ASP A 39 -24.63 -2.21 8.88
N ASN A 40 -23.60 -3.01 9.12
CA ASN A 40 -22.90 -3.11 10.39
C ASN A 40 -21.52 -2.45 10.33
N ALA A 41 -21.37 -1.30 11.02
CA ALA A 41 -20.15 -0.51 11.03
C ALA A 41 -18.94 -1.27 11.62
N GLU A 42 -19.16 -2.14 12.62
CA GLU A 42 -18.10 -2.94 13.24
C GLU A 42 -17.56 -3.99 12.26
N LEU A 43 -18.45 -4.72 11.58
CA LEU A 43 -18.04 -5.67 10.55
C LEU A 43 -17.32 -5.02 9.38
N GLN A 44 -17.76 -3.84 8.96
CA GLN A 44 -17.09 -3.04 7.94
C GLN A 44 -15.68 -2.62 8.36
N ALA A 45 -15.51 -2.21 9.63
CA ALA A 45 -14.21 -1.87 10.17
C ALA A 45 -13.25 -3.09 10.16
N LEU A 46 -13.72 -4.26 10.62
CA LEU A 46 -12.95 -5.51 10.61
C LEU A 46 -12.56 -5.95 9.19
N LEU A 47 -13.46 -5.80 8.21
CA LEU A 47 -13.15 -6.09 6.81
C LEU A 47 -12.07 -5.14 6.26
N THR A 48 -12.13 -3.87 6.64
CA THR A 48 -11.15 -2.86 6.22
C THR A 48 -9.79 -3.16 6.84
N GLU A 49 -9.74 -3.42 8.15
CA GLU A 49 -8.52 -3.80 8.86
C GLU A 49 -7.89 -5.07 8.25
N ARG A 50 -8.72 -6.11 8.01
CA ARG A 50 -8.27 -7.33 7.36
C ARG A 50 -7.68 -7.08 5.98
N LYS A 51 -8.32 -6.23 5.17
CA LYS A 51 -7.83 -5.87 3.83
C LYS A 51 -6.47 -5.17 3.90
N GLN A 52 -6.28 -4.26 4.86
CA GLN A 52 -5.00 -3.58 5.09
C GLN A 52 -3.90 -4.60 5.45
N VAL A 53 -4.17 -5.48 6.44
CA VAL A 53 -3.23 -6.53 6.86
C VAL A 53 -2.89 -7.48 5.72
N SER A 54 -3.89 -7.95 4.95
CA SER A 54 -3.68 -8.84 3.79
C SER A 54 -2.82 -8.18 2.71
N THR A 55 -2.98 -6.86 2.51
CA THR A 55 -2.14 -6.09 1.58
C THR A 55 -0.69 -6.02 2.07
N ALA A 56 -0.49 -5.76 3.38
CA ALA A 56 0.83 -5.76 4.01
C ALA A 56 1.53 -7.13 3.90
N ILE A 57 0.79 -8.23 4.15
CA ILE A 57 1.30 -9.61 4.00
C ILE A 57 1.76 -9.87 2.56
N ARG A 58 0.95 -9.51 1.57
CA ARG A 58 1.32 -9.69 0.15
C ARG A 58 2.58 -8.93 -0.22
N TYR A 59 2.72 -7.70 0.26
CA TYR A 59 3.92 -6.90 0.04
C TYR A 59 5.15 -7.52 0.70
N CYS A 60 5.07 -7.91 1.98
CA CYS A 60 6.15 -8.61 2.69
C CYS A 60 6.54 -9.91 2.00
N LYS A 61 5.55 -10.70 1.55
CA LYS A 61 5.79 -11.94 0.78
C LYS A 61 6.58 -11.67 -0.50
N SER A 62 6.22 -10.61 -1.23
CA SER A 62 6.92 -10.21 -2.46
C SER A 62 8.38 -9.85 -2.17
N LEU A 63 8.66 -9.08 -1.12
CA LEU A 63 10.03 -8.72 -0.74
C LEU A 63 10.85 -9.95 -0.31
N ASN A 64 10.25 -10.82 0.50
CA ASN A 64 10.92 -12.04 0.99
C ASN A 64 11.24 -13.00 -0.16
N SER A 65 10.37 -13.12 -1.17
CA SER A 65 10.61 -13.96 -2.35
C SER A 65 11.75 -13.47 -3.23
N GLN A 66 12.04 -12.17 -3.22
CA GLN A 66 13.15 -11.56 -3.96
C GLN A 66 14.50 -11.67 -3.23
N THR A 67 14.48 -12.03 -1.94
CA THR A 67 15.68 -12.08 -1.11
C THR A 67 16.13 -13.54 -0.90
N LYS A 68 17.26 -13.92 -1.47
CA LYS A 68 17.82 -15.27 -1.28
C LYS A 68 18.24 -15.51 0.16
N GLY A 69 17.88 -16.67 0.72
CA GLY A 69 18.32 -17.08 2.07
C GLY A 69 17.68 -16.29 3.22
N VAL A 70 16.51 -15.69 2.99
CA VAL A 70 15.76 -14.99 4.04
C VAL A 70 15.37 -15.96 5.16
N THR A 71 15.74 -15.61 6.39
CA THR A 71 15.24 -16.26 7.60
C THR A 71 14.09 -15.43 8.16
N LEU A 72 12.89 -16.02 8.20
CA LEU A 72 11.72 -15.36 8.76
C LEU A 72 11.73 -15.43 10.28
N ALA A 73 11.46 -14.31 10.94
CA ALA A 73 11.31 -14.30 12.39
C ALA A 73 10.04 -15.07 12.81
N PRO A 74 10.03 -15.71 13.99
CA PRO A 74 8.82 -16.32 14.53
C PRO A 74 7.72 -15.27 14.75
N ALA A 75 6.47 -15.72 14.71
CA ALA A 75 5.35 -14.86 15.05
C ALA A 75 5.43 -14.40 16.50
N ARG A 76 5.02 -13.17 16.77
CA ARG A 76 4.92 -12.62 18.13
C ARG A 76 3.45 -12.44 18.47
N GLU A 77 3.10 -12.74 19.71
CA GLU A 77 1.78 -12.41 20.23
C GLU A 77 1.67 -10.89 20.40
N LEU A 78 0.69 -10.29 19.77
CA LEU A 78 0.41 -8.85 19.82
C LEU A 78 -1.10 -8.64 19.94
N THR A 79 -1.46 -7.55 20.58
CA THR A 79 -2.83 -7.03 20.50
C THR A 79 -3.13 -6.57 19.07
N LYS A 80 -4.41 -6.54 18.69
CA LYS A 80 -4.84 -6.03 17.37
C LYS A 80 -4.31 -4.61 17.13
N ALA A 81 -4.39 -3.72 18.12
CA ALA A 81 -3.92 -2.35 18.01
C ALA A 81 -2.39 -2.26 17.76
N GLU A 82 -1.59 -3.09 18.41
CA GLU A 82 -0.15 -3.17 18.15
C GLU A 82 0.16 -3.74 16.76
N GLY A 83 -0.59 -4.75 16.35
CA GLY A 83 -0.47 -5.33 15.01
C GLY A 83 -0.80 -4.33 13.90
N LEU A 84 -1.86 -3.53 14.06
CA LEU A 84 -2.21 -2.49 13.09
C LEU A 84 -1.17 -1.35 13.05
N LYS A 85 -0.48 -1.05 14.15
CA LYS A 85 0.68 -0.13 14.13
C LYS A 85 1.83 -0.67 13.27
N LEU A 86 2.03 -1.99 13.22
CA LEU A 86 3.04 -2.57 12.32
C LEU A 86 2.65 -2.34 10.85
N VAL A 87 1.36 -2.48 10.52
CA VAL A 87 0.86 -2.18 9.17
C VAL A 87 1.09 -0.71 8.84
N GLY A 88 0.69 0.22 9.70
CA GLY A 88 0.90 1.66 9.50
C GLY A 88 2.38 2.02 9.30
N LYS A 89 3.30 1.42 10.08
CA LYS A 89 4.75 1.63 9.88
C LYS A 89 5.23 1.14 8.51
N LEU A 90 4.70 0.03 8.02
CA LEU A 90 5.02 -0.46 6.67
C LEU A 90 4.51 0.51 5.59
N GLU A 91 3.29 1.03 5.76
CA GLU A 91 2.70 2.03 4.85
C GLU A 91 3.54 3.30 4.81
N GLU A 92 3.97 3.83 5.97
CA GLU A 92 4.89 4.99 6.04
C GLU A 92 6.21 4.75 5.28
N MET A 93 6.77 3.54 5.40
CA MET A 93 8.00 3.18 4.68
C MET A 93 7.76 3.09 3.16
N GLN A 94 6.61 2.60 2.73
CA GLN A 94 6.21 2.55 1.32
C GLN A 94 5.99 3.95 0.74
N GLU A 95 5.31 4.82 1.48
CA GLU A 95 5.13 6.23 1.08
C GLU A 95 6.48 6.94 0.91
N LYS A 96 7.40 6.74 1.87
CA LYS A 96 8.76 7.26 1.77
C LYS A 96 9.50 6.72 0.53
N GLN A 97 9.32 5.44 0.20
CA GLN A 97 9.90 4.84 -1.01
C GLN A 97 9.37 5.53 -2.27
N VAL A 98 8.06 5.79 -2.36
CA VAL A 98 7.45 6.50 -3.49
C VAL A 98 8.01 7.91 -3.62
N LEU A 99 8.14 8.64 -2.50
CA LEU A 99 8.71 10.00 -2.50
C LEU A 99 10.17 10.02 -2.98
N LEU A 100 11.02 9.10 -2.50
CA LEU A 100 12.42 9.02 -2.95
C LEU A 100 12.53 8.63 -4.44
N GLN A 101 11.64 7.79 -4.95
CA GLN A 101 11.60 7.47 -6.38
C GLN A 101 11.16 8.67 -7.23
N ALA A 102 10.20 9.45 -6.76
CA ALA A 102 9.78 10.68 -7.43
C ALA A 102 10.91 11.73 -7.46
N GLU A 103 11.63 11.89 -6.34
CA GLU A 103 12.80 12.76 -6.25
C GLU A 103 13.91 12.32 -7.21
N LYS A 104 14.18 11.00 -7.27
CA LYS A 104 15.15 10.42 -8.22
C LYS A 104 14.78 10.77 -9.67
N ALA A 105 13.52 10.57 -10.06
CA ALA A 105 13.06 10.87 -11.40
C ALA A 105 13.17 12.38 -11.74
N SER A 106 12.99 13.26 -10.75
CA SER A 106 13.19 14.70 -10.92
C SER A 106 14.66 15.05 -11.11
N LEU A 107 15.55 14.50 -10.27
CA LEU A 107 17.00 14.71 -10.39
C LEU A 107 17.57 14.16 -11.71
N GLU A 108 17.07 13.00 -12.18
CA GLU A 108 17.46 12.45 -13.48
C GLU A 108 17.14 13.41 -14.63
N LYS A 109 15.97 14.07 -14.58
CA LYS A 109 15.59 15.08 -15.58
C LYS A 109 16.48 16.31 -15.49
N ASP A 110 16.76 16.78 -14.28
CA ASP A 110 17.63 17.96 -14.07
C ASP A 110 19.06 17.67 -14.55
N ILE A 111 19.61 16.49 -14.26
CA ILE A 111 20.92 16.04 -14.72
C ILE A 111 20.94 15.96 -16.25
N ALA A 112 20.00 15.26 -16.87
CA ALA A 112 19.93 15.13 -18.32
C ALA A 112 19.81 16.49 -19.02
N TYR A 113 19.09 17.42 -18.42
CA TYR A 113 18.99 18.78 -18.92
C TYR A 113 20.29 19.56 -18.76
N MET A 114 20.94 19.45 -17.60
CA MET A 114 22.21 20.14 -17.34
C MET A 114 23.38 19.56 -18.13
N ASP A 115 23.36 18.28 -18.48
CA ASP A 115 24.37 17.63 -19.34
C ASP A 115 24.45 18.30 -20.72
N ILE A 116 23.34 18.82 -21.22
CA ILE A 116 23.32 19.57 -22.49
C ILE A 116 24.13 20.83 -22.39
N TRP A 117 24.11 21.50 -21.22
CA TRP A 117 24.82 22.76 -20.95
C TRP A 117 26.25 22.54 -20.50
N GLY A 118 26.61 21.32 -20.11
CA GLY A 118 27.93 21.00 -19.56
C GLY A 118 28.18 21.54 -18.15
N GLU A 119 29.37 21.30 -17.67
CA GLU A 119 29.77 21.74 -16.32
C GLU A 119 30.09 23.22 -16.28
N PHE A 120 29.39 23.97 -15.47
CA PHE A 120 29.68 25.37 -15.20
C PHE A 120 29.37 25.73 -13.73
N SER A 121 29.98 26.82 -13.26
CA SER A 121 29.84 27.27 -11.88
C SER A 121 28.93 28.49 -11.75
N TYR A 122 27.81 28.35 -11.06
CA TYR A 122 26.95 29.46 -10.66
C TYR A 122 27.70 30.52 -9.81
N ALA A 123 28.74 30.11 -9.09
CA ALA A 123 29.60 31.06 -8.36
C ALA A 123 30.35 31.98 -9.32
N ASN A 124 30.83 31.45 -10.45
CA ASN A 124 31.49 32.24 -11.47
C ASN A 124 30.52 33.18 -12.19
N ILE A 125 29.30 32.71 -12.50
CA ILE A 125 28.23 33.55 -13.06
C ILE A 125 27.93 34.73 -12.11
N ARG A 126 27.82 34.47 -10.80
CA ARG A 126 27.63 35.55 -9.80
C ARG A 126 28.81 36.49 -9.70
N ARG A 127 30.03 36.00 -9.88
CA ARG A 127 31.24 36.84 -9.94
C ARG A 127 31.22 37.77 -11.16
N LEU A 128 30.83 37.24 -12.34
CA LEU A 128 30.67 38.06 -13.55
C LEU A 128 29.60 39.13 -13.35
N LYS A 129 28.48 38.80 -12.73
CA LYS A 129 27.42 39.77 -12.42
C LYS A 129 27.91 40.90 -11.49
N LYS A 130 28.71 40.58 -10.47
CA LYS A 130 29.35 41.57 -9.61
C LYS A 130 30.37 42.44 -10.35
N ALA A 131 30.98 41.90 -11.39
CA ALA A 131 31.90 42.64 -12.28
C ALA A 131 31.17 43.47 -13.36
N GLY A 132 29.83 43.51 -13.34
CA GLY A 132 29.04 44.29 -14.28
C GLY A 132 28.62 43.54 -15.56
N PHE A 133 28.70 42.20 -15.58
CA PHE A 133 28.33 41.40 -16.73
C PHE A 133 27.18 40.45 -16.37
N ASP A 134 26.18 40.38 -17.23
CA ASP A 134 25.12 39.37 -17.16
C ASP A 134 25.39 38.21 -18.13
N VAL A 135 25.23 36.99 -17.63
CA VAL A 135 25.26 35.75 -18.43
C VAL A 135 23.83 35.27 -18.60
N THR A 136 23.34 35.19 -19.83
CA THR A 136 22.00 34.74 -20.16
C THR A 136 22.06 33.50 -21.03
N PHE A 137 21.27 32.49 -20.66
CA PHE A 137 21.16 31.22 -21.38
C PHE A 137 20.04 31.30 -22.41
N PHE A 138 20.30 30.73 -23.60
CA PHE A 138 19.36 30.73 -24.71
C PHE A 138 19.34 29.37 -25.41
N SER A 139 18.17 29.00 -25.94
CA SER A 139 18.01 27.87 -26.85
C SER A 139 17.15 28.26 -28.03
N CYS A 140 17.48 27.78 -29.23
CA CYS A 140 16.69 27.98 -30.43
C CYS A 140 16.82 26.78 -31.39
N PRO A 141 15.90 26.60 -32.33
CA PRO A 141 16.13 25.67 -33.45
C PRO A 141 17.42 26.01 -34.16
N THR A 142 18.23 25.01 -34.50
CA THR A 142 19.55 25.26 -35.15
C THR A 142 19.44 26.06 -36.43
N SER A 143 18.31 25.94 -37.17
CA SER A 143 18.06 26.76 -38.38
C SER A 143 17.82 28.24 -38.10
N LYS A 144 17.52 28.61 -36.86
CA LYS A 144 17.31 30.02 -36.44
C LYS A 144 18.51 30.63 -35.76
N TYR A 145 19.58 29.88 -35.52
CA TYR A 145 20.79 30.40 -34.90
C TYR A 145 21.54 31.30 -35.88
N GLU A 146 21.82 32.56 -35.47
CA GLU A 146 22.53 33.53 -36.29
C GLU A 146 23.94 33.78 -35.74
N PRO A 147 25.00 33.47 -36.51
CA PRO A 147 26.39 33.72 -36.08
C PRO A 147 26.71 35.19 -35.71
N LYS A 148 25.97 36.16 -36.26
CA LYS A 148 26.13 37.58 -35.93
C LYS A 148 25.89 37.89 -34.45
N TRP A 149 25.13 37.07 -33.70
CA TRP A 149 24.94 37.25 -32.25
C TRP A 149 26.23 37.09 -31.45
N GLY A 150 27.27 36.45 -32.03
CA GLY A 150 28.60 36.39 -31.46
C GLY A 150 29.26 37.79 -31.41
N GLU A 151 29.04 38.60 -32.43
CA GLU A 151 29.59 39.96 -32.50
C GLU A 151 28.73 40.98 -31.73
N GLU A 152 27.40 40.84 -31.84
CA GLU A 152 26.45 41.79 -31.27
C GLU A 152 26.27 41.63 -29.75
N TYR A 153 26.22 40.39 -29.25
CA TYR A 153 25.87 40.07 -27.85
C TYR A 153 26.90 39.19 -27.15
N ASN A 154 28.10 39.01 -27.71
CA ASN A 154 29.08 38.02 -27.22
C ASN A 154 28.44 36.66 -26.96
N ALA A 155 27.73 36.13 -27.97
CA ALA A 155 27.12 34.82 -27.88
C ALA A 155 28.15 33.70 -28.07
N PHE A 156 28.20 32.77 -27.14
CA PHE A 156 29.05 31.57 -27.19
C PHE A 156 28.20 30.34 -27.35
N LEU A 157 28.44 29.57 -28.41
CA LEU A 157 27.84 28.30 -28.65
C LEU A 157 28.30 27.32 -27.56
N VAL A 158 27.34 26.69 -26.86
CA VAL A 158 27.60 25.68 -25.84
C VAL A 158 27.45 24.27 -26.43
N ASN A 159 26.32 24.02 -27.08
CA ASN A 159 26.03 22.67 -27.61
C ASN A 159 24.99 22.73 -28.76
N ASN A 160 25.01 21.68 -29.60
CA ASN A 160 23.95 21.41 -30.55
C ASN A 160 23.40 20.01 -30.25
N PHE A 161 22.14 19.93 -29.84
CA PHE A 161 21.51 18.67 -29.47
C PHE A 161 20.09 18.59 -30.05
N GLN A 162 19.78 17.50 -30.74
CA GLN A 162 18.46 17.25 -31.34
C GLN A 162 17.87 18.41 -32.16
N SER A 163 18.70 19.00 -33.04
CA SER A 163 18.34 20.17 -33.88
C SER A 163 18.02 21.45 -33.09
N VAL A 164 18.43 21.52 -31.84
CA VAL A 164 18.37 22.73 -31.01
C VAL A 164 19.80 23.19 -30.68
N THR A 165 20.04 24.47 -30.86
CA THR A 165 21.29 25.13 -30.51
C THR A 165 21.17 25.78 -29.13
N TYR A 166 22.09 25.46 -28.25
CA TYR A 166 22.21 25.97 -26.88
C TYR A 166 23.42 26.92 -26.83
N PHE A 167 23.21 28.15 -26.37
CA PHE A 167 24.26 29.17 -26.32
C PHE A 167 24.04 30.10 -25.13
N VAL A 168 25.08 30.82 -24.78
CA VAL A 168 25.03 31.83 -23.71
C VAL A 168 25.48 33.15 -24.28
N THR A 169 24.94 34.27 -23.76
CA THR A 169 25.43 35.60 -24.06
C THR A 169 26.08 36.17 -22.81
N VAL A 170 27.13 36.97 -23.00
CA VAL A 170 27.83 37.69 -21.92
C VAL A 170 27.81 39.18 -22.25
N THR A 171 26.90 39.93 -21.65
CA THR A 171 26.68 41.35 -21.95
C THR A 171 26.88 42.20 -20.69
N LYS A 172 27.06 43.49 -20.84
CA LYS A 172 27.04 44.41 -19.68
C LYS A 172 25.66 44.44 -19.05
N VAL A 173 25.61 44.55 -17.74
CA VAL A 173 24.33 44.63 -17.01
C VAL A 173 23.47 45.74 -17.57
N GLY A 174 22.22 45.47 -17.88
CA GLY A 174 21.26 46.43 -18.45
C GLY A 174 21.29 46.55 -19.98
N THR A 175 22.15 45.80 -20.68
CA THR A 175 22.13 45.77 -22.16
C THR A 175 20.85 45.03 -22.63
N PRO A 176 20.01 45.66 -23.45
CA PRO A 176 18.88 44.99 -24.03
C PRO A 176 19.35 43.91 -25.02
N ILE A 177 18.83 42.71 -24.90
CA ILE A 177 19.15 41.61 -25.81
C ILE A 177 17.87 41.29 -26.61
N ASP A 178 17.91 41.52 -27.92
CA ASP A 178 16.84 41.25 -28.86
C ASP A 178 17.23 40.05 -29.72
N ILE A 179 16.99 38.87 -29.19
CA ILE A 179 17.28 37.58 -29.85
C ILE A 179 15.97 36.76 -29.86
N ASP A 180 15.56 36.28 -31.06
CA ASP A 180 14.40 35.35 -31.22
C ASP A 180 14.82 33.94 -30.76
N ALA A 181 15.02 33.79 -29.46
CA ALA A 181 15.36 32.51 -28.83
C ALA A 181 14.72 32.41 -27.44
N GLU A 182 14.45 31.18 -27.03
CA GLU A 182 13.89 30.87 -25.72
C GLU A 182 14.94 31.09 -24.63
N ARG A 183 14.51 31.65 -23.48
CA ARG A 183 15.33 31.73 -22.26
C ARG A 183 14.93 30.57 -21.33
N PRO A 184 15.68 29.47 -21.34
CA PRO A 184 15.35 28.31 -20.57
C PRO A 184 15.48 28.56 -19.07
N LYS A 185 14.60 27.93 -18.29
CA LYS A 185 14.71 27.93 -16.83
C LYS A 185 15.76 26.91 -16.42
N MET A 186 16.87 27.43 -15.88
CA MET A 186 17.96 26.59 -15.40
C MET A 186 17.66 26.02 -14.01
N PRO A 187 18.07 24.75 -13.71
CA PRO A 187 18.06 24.24 -12.35
C PRO A 187 18.87 25.10 -11.38
N ASP A 188 18.48 25.13 -10.11
CA ASP A 188 19.15 25.94 -9.09
C ASP A 188 20.58 25.44 -8.73
N ARG A 189 20.90 24.22 -9.17
CA ARG A 189 22.16 23.52 -8.85
C ARG A 189 22.94 23.22 -10.13
N GLY A 190 24.27 23.38 -10.10
CA GLY A 190 25.17 22.96 -11.18
C GLY A 190 25.30 21.42 -11.23
N LEU A 191 25.76 20.90 -12.36
CA LEU A 191 25.83 19.47 -12.68
C LEU A 191 26.54 18.65 -11.60
N ALA A 192 27.71 19.06 -11.12
CA ALA A 192 28.43 18.35 -10.06
C ALA A 192 27.60 18.23 -8.75
N LYS A 193 26.81 19.26 -8.41
CA LYS A 193 25.94 19.20 -7.22
C LYS A 193 24.74 18.31 -7.43
N LEU A 194 24.21 18.25 -8.65
CA LEU A 194 23.11 17.32 -8.99
C LEU A 194 23.58 15.87 -8.92
N HIS A 195 24.77 15.56 -9.43
CA HIS A 195 25.37 14.24 -9.31
C HIS A 195 25.59 13.82 -7.86
N LEU A 196 26.14 14.73 -7.02
CA LEU A 196 26.32 14.46 -5.59
C LEU A 196 24.98 14.23 -4.89
N ALA A 197 23.96 15.01 -5.21
CA ALA A 197 22.61 14.80 -4.67
C ALA A 197 22.01 13.46 -5.11
N MET A 198 22.24 13.06 -6.36
CA MET A 198 21.81 11.76 -6.87
C MET A 198 22.50 10.61 -6.14
N GLU A 199 23.80 10.69 -5.92
CA GLU A 199 24.54 9.67 -5.16
C GLU A 199 23.98 9.49 -3.75
N GLN A 200 23.79 10.59 -3.02
CA GLN A 200 23.19 10.57 -1.69
C GLN A 200 21.76 10.01 -1.69
N LEU A 201 20.97 10.36 -2.70
CA LEU A 201 19.61 9.85 -2.86
C LEU A 201 19.59 8.34 -3.13
N LEU A 202 20.49 7.83 -3.97
CA LEU A 202 20.63 6.40 -4.24
C LEU A 202 21.02 5.61 -2.98
N ASP A 203 21.90 6.17 -2.15
CA ASP A 203 22.26 5.58 -0.86
C ASP A 203 21.04 5.51 0.09
N ASN A 204 20.24 6.58 0.15
CA ASN A 204 19.00 6.63 0.93
C ASN A 204 17.99 5.60 0.45
N ILE A 205 17.80 5.47 -0.86
CA ILE A 205 16.91 4.46 -1.46
C ILE A 205 17.39 3.05 -1.11
N LYS A 206 18.69 2.79 -1.22
CA LYS A 206 19.29 1.49 -0.86
C LYS A 206 19.09 1.17 0.63
N ALA A 207 19.33 2.13 1.51
CA ALA A 207 19.12 1.98 2.95
C ALA A 207 17.65 1.67 3.27
N LEU A 208 16.70 2.41 2.69
CA LEU A 208 15.27 2.18 2.88
C LEU A 208 14.84 0.79 2.35
N ASN A 209 15.34 0.39 1.19
CA ASN A 209 15.03 -0.93 0.64
C ASN A 209 15.56 -2.07 1.52
N ASN A 210 16.72 -1.90 2.15
CA ASN A 210 17.24 -2.87 3.12
C ASN A 210 16.37 -2.91 4.38
N GLN A 211 15.97 -1.75 4.91
CA GLN A 211 15.05 -1.66 6.05
C GLN A 211 13.71 -2.33 5.75
N LEU A 212 13.15 -2.14 4.54
CA LEU A 212 11.91 -2.80 4.10
C LEU A 212 12.05 -4.31 4.05
N LYS A 213 13.18 -4.84 3.56
CA LYS A 213 13.45 -6.29 3.53
C LYS A 213 13.59 -6.87 4.94
N GLU A 214 14.33 -6.21 5.81
CA GLU A 214 14.47 -6.62 7.22
C GLU A 214 13.13 -6.58 7.94
N TYR A 215 12.34 -5.53 7.70
CA TYR A 215 11.01 -5.40 8.26
C TYR A 215 10.07 -6.51 7.77
N ALA A 216 10.07 -6.78 6.47
CA ALA A 216 9.29 -7.85 5.88
C ALA A 216 9.64 -9.23 6.46
N ALA A 217 10.93 -9.54 6.59
CA ALA A 217 11.39 -10.79 7.19
C ALA A 217 11.02 -10.89 8.68
N GLY A 218 11.13 -9.77 9.40
CA GLY A 218 10.86 -9.71 10.83
C GLY A 218 9.39 -9.73 11.21
N GLN A 219 8.47 -9.24 10.36
CA GLN A 219 7.06 -9.08 10.70
C GLN A 219 6.12 -10.03 9.96
N TYR A 220 6.57 -10.73 8.93
CA TYR A 220 5.72 -11.54 8.06
C TYR A 220 4.82 -12.53 8.81
N ASN A 221 5.40 -13.38 9.68
CA ASN A 221 4.64 -14.37 10.43
C ASN A 221 3.72 -13.73 11.48
N THR A 222 4.13 -12.62 12.09
CA THR A 222 3.31 -11.84 13.02
C THR A 222 2.07 -11.25 12.32
N LEU A 223 2.22 -10.76 11.09
CA LEU A 223 1.09 -10.24 10.29
C LEU A 223 0.12 -11.35 9.87
N ILE A 224 0.62 -12.56 9.59
CA ILE A 224 -0.24 -13.73 9.32
C ILE A 224 -1.10 -14.08 10.53
N GLU A 225 -0.51 -14.12 11.73
CA GLU A 225 -1.29 -14.37 12.95
C GLU A 225 -2.27 -13.23 13.25
N LEU A 226 -1.91 -11.99 12.98
CA LEU A 226 -2.81 -10.84 13.09
C LEU A 226 -4.02 -11.00 12.15
N GLU A 227 -3.80 -11.36 10.87
CA GLU A 227 -4.88 -11.58 9.91
C GLU A 227 -5.84 -12.67 10.39
N LYS A 228 -5.30 -13.77 10.92
CA LYS A 228 -6.07 -14.87 11.48
C LYS A 228 -6.91 -14.42 12.70
N ASN A 229 -6.33 -13.60 13.58
CA ASN A 229 -7.04 -13.07 14.74
C ASN A 229 -8.19 -12.14 14.32
N ILE A 230 -7.95 -11.23 13.37
CA ILE A 230 -9.01 -10.35 12.82
C ILE A 230 -10.09 -11.18 12.11
N GLN A 231 -9.71 -12.23 11.38
CA GLN A 231 -10.69 -13.14 10.77
C GLN A 231 -11.56 -13.85 11.80
N ASN A 232 -10.95 -14.31 12.90
CA ASN A 232 -11.69 -14.93 13.99
C ASN A 232 -12.65 -13.96 14.67
N GLU A 233 -12.20 -12.71 14.91
CA GLU A 233 -13.05 -11.64 15.46
C GLU A 233 -14.21 -11.32 14.51
N PHE A 234 -13.91 -11.19 13.21
CA PHE A 234 -14.94 -11.00 12.18
C PHE A 234 -15.97 -12.12 12.16
N ASN A 235 -15.53 -13.38 12.18
CA ASN A 235 -16.45 -14.53 12.18
C ASN A 235 -17.34 -14.53 13.42
N LEU A 236 -16.80 -14.20 14.59
CA LEU A 236 -17.56 -14.10 15.83
C LEU A 236 -18.60 -12.97 15.76
N SER A 237 -18.17 -11.76 15.39
CA SER A 237 -19.07 -10.60 15.27
C SER A 237 -20.12 -10.82 14.19
N ASN A 238 -19.76 -11.46 13.06
CA ASN A 238 -20.72 -11.81 12.03
C ASN A 238 -21.78 -12.79 12.55
N THR A 239 -21.37 -13.84 13.28
CA THR A 239 -22.31 -14.79 13.88
C THR A 239 -23.26 -14.09 14.86
N LEU A 240 -22.77 -13.15 15.67
CA LEU A 240 -23.61 -12.35 16.58
C LEU A 240 -24.65 -11.50 15.83
N VAL A 241 -24.27 -10.92 14.69
CA VAL A 241 -25.17 -10.12 13.83
C VAL A 241 -26.22 -10.98 13.15
N GLN A 242 -25.88 -12.22 12.80
CA GLN A 242 -26.82 -13.19 12.19
C GLN A 242 -27.73 -13.87 13.21
N THR A 243 -27.55 -13.58 14.50
CA THR A 243 -28.34 -14.19 15.56
C THR A 243 -29.62 -13.41 15.80
N ASP A 244 -30.75 -14.03 15.65
CA ASP A 244 -32.04 -13.45 16.01
C ASP A 244 -32.24 -13.47 17.53
N ARG A 245 -32.82 -12.41 18.05
CA ARG A 245 -33.10 -12.24 19.49
C ARG A 245 -34.60 -12.21 19.72
N GLU A 246 -35.04 -13.12 20.54
CA GLU A 246 -36.44 -13.30 20.84
C GLU A 246 -36.74 -13.19 22.36
N ALA A 247 -38.00 -13.10 22.71
CA ALA A 247 -38.50 -13.04 24.11
C ALA A 247 -37.82 -11.91 24.95
N GLY A 248 -37.67 -10.71 24.34
CA GLY A 248 -37.04 -9.56 25.04
C GLY A 248 -35.55 -9.77 25.28
N ASP A 249 -34.85 -10.21 24.27
CA ASP A 249 -33.40 -10.51 24.26
C ASP A 249 -32.95 -11.65 25.20
N LYS A 250 -33.88 -12.49 25.62
CA LYS A 250 -33.57 -13.62 26.49
C LYS A 250 -33.25 -14.91 25.75
N LEU A 251 -33.75 -15.06 24.53
CA LEU A 251 -33.51 -16.20 23.68
C LEU A 251 -32.69 -15.77 22.47
N MET A 252 -31.71 -16.58 22.14
CA MET A 252 -30.84 -16.43 20.99
C MET A 252 -31.09 -17.57 20.03
N LEU A 253 -31.42 -17.25 18.78
CA LEU A 253 -31.70 -18.18 17.70
C LEU A 253 -30.64 -18.02 16.63
N LEU A 254 -29.96 -19.10 16.26
CA LEU A 254 -28.93 -19.09 15.23
C LEU A 254 -29.24 -20.16 14.18
N GLU A 255 -29.55 -19.76 12.96
CA GLU A 255 -29.71 -20.70 11.86
C GLU A 255 -28.35 -21.02 11.21
N GLY A 256 -28.14 -22.31 10.91
CA GLY A 256 -26.90 -22.71 10.24
C GLY A 256 -27.07 -24.03 9.48
N PHE A 257 -26.19 -24.21 8.47
CA PHE A 257 -26.12 -25.42 7.66
C PHE A 257 -24.99 -26.33 8.13
N VAL A 258 -25.27 -27.63 8.23
CA VAL A 258 -24.31 -28.64 8.66
C VAL A 258 -24.25 -29.74 7.60
N PRO A 259 -23.07 -30.23 7.20
CA PRO A 259 -22.96 -31.39 6.35
C PRO A 259 -23.65 -32.61 7.00
N THR A 260 -24.49 -33.31 6.27
CA THR A 260 -25.25 -34.46 6.81
C THR A 260 -24.35 -35.52 7.44
N GLU A 261 -23.13 -35.68 6.93
CA GLU A 261 -22.11 -36.60 7.48
C GLU A 261 -21.69 -36.22 8.92
N GLU A 262 -21.75 -34.92 9.27
CA GLU A 262 -21.30 -34.35 10.54
C GLU A 262 -22.45 -33.96 11.48
N ALA A 263 -23.70 -34.06 10.99
CA ALA A 263 -24.89 -33.67 11.76
C ALA A 263 -25.05 -34.47 13.08
N LEU A 264 -24.94 -35.81 13.02
CA LEU A 264 -25.03 -36.66 14.20
C LEU A 264 -23.96 -36.37 15.26
N ALA A 265 -22.73 -36.05 14.83
CA ALA A 265 -21.66 -35.71 15.75
C ALA A 265 -21.89 -34.35 16.40
N MET A 266 -22.40 -33.36 15.65
CA MET A 266 -22.81 -32.07 16.16
C MET A 266 -23.95 -32.19 17.16
N GLU A 267 -25.00 -32.95 16.83
CA GLU A 267 -26.14 -33.19 17.69
C GLU A 267 -25.70 -33.78 19.04
N ALA A 268 -24.87 -34.82 19.02
CA ALA A 268 -24.35 -35.45 20.22
C ALA A 268 -23.51 -34.48 21.09
N ALA A 269 -22.77 -33.55 20.44
CA ALA A 269 -22.01 -32.56 21.16
C ALA A 269 -22.90 -31.48 21.79
N LEU A 270 -23.93 -31.01 21.08
CA LEU A 270 -24.88 -30.02 21.60
C LEU A 270 -25.73 -30.58 22.72
N GLU A 271 -26.21 -31.82 22.61
CA GLU A 271 -26.95 -32.51 23.66
C GLU A 271 -26.12 -32.73 24.94
N LYS A 272 -24.85 -33.11 24.77
CA LYS A 272 -23.91 -33.27 25.89
C LYS A 272 -23.72 -31.97 26.69
N ASP A 273 -23.67 -30.85 26.01
CA ASP A 273 -23.51 -29.54 26.65
C ASP A 273 -24.85 -28.94 27.07
N GLY A 274 -25.98 -29.66 26.86
CA GLY A 274 -27.32 -29.27 27.30
C GLY A 274 -28.00 -28.23 26.41
N TYR A 275 -27.52 -28.04 25.20
CA TYR A 275 -28.14 -27.12 24.25
C TYR A 275 -29.31 -27.73 23.51
N TYR A 276 -30.41 -26.98 23.38
CA TYR A 276 -31.57 -27.40 22.59
C TYR A 276 -31.37 -26.94 21.14
N PHE A 277 -31.66 -27.79 20.18
CA PHE A 277 -31.66 -27.46 18.76
C PHE A 277 -32.88 -28.12 18.05
N GLN A 278 -33.24 -27.53 16.92
CA GLN A 278 -34.28 -28.03 16.04
C GLN A 278 -33.73 -28.19 14.63
N GLU A 279 -33.99 -29.31 14.01
CA GLU A 279 -33.74 -29.51 12.58
C GLU A 279 -34.81 -28.78 11.76
N LEU A 280 -34.41 -28.02 10.76
CA LEU A 280 -35.31 -27.29 9.87
C LEU A 280 -35.17 -27.79 8.44
N ASP A 281 -36.29 -27.78 7.72
CA ASP A 281 -36.29 -28.03 6.29
C ASP A 281 -35.63 -26.88 5.54
N ILE A 282 -34.74 -27.19 4.57
CA ILE A 282 -34.14 -26.22 3.69
C ILE A 282 -35.20 -25.60 2.80
N GLN A 283 -35.34 -24.29 2.81
CA GLN A 283 -36.33 -23.54 2.05
C GLN A 283 -35.88 -23.28 0.61
N ASP A 284 -36.85 -23.18 -0.32
CA ASP A 284 -36.60 -22.71 -1.68
C ASP A 284 -36.05 -21.29 -1.65
N GLY A 285 -34.76 -21.11 -1.99
CA GLY A 285 -34.07 -19.83 -1.95
C GLY A 285 -32.91 -19.75 -0.96
N ASP A 286 -32.76 -20.74 -0.08
CA ASP A 286 -31.61 -20.83 0.80
C ASP A 286 -30.30 -21.03 0.01
N ARG A 287 -29.30 -20.20 0.29
CA ARG A 287 -27.96 -20.36 -0.26
C ARG A 287 -27.16 -21.38 0.53
N VAL A 288 -27.44 -22.65 0.24
CA VAL A 288 -26.76 -23.76 0.90
C VAL A 288 -25.30 -23.83 0.46
N PRO A 289 -24.33 -23.77 1.38
CA PRO A 289 -22.91 -23.83 1.03
C PRO A 289 -22.56 -25.21 0.45
N ILE A 290 -21.75 -25.24 -0.60
CA ILE A 290 -21.31 -26.50 -1.22
C ILE A 290 -19.93 -26.85 -0.67
N LYS A 291 -19.81 -28.00 0.03
CA LYS A 291 -18.50 -28.54 0.44
C LYS A 291 -17.81 -29.13 -0.80
N LEU A 292 -16.81 -28.46 -1.33
CA LEU A 292 -15.94 -29.03 -2.35
C LEU A 292 -15.07 -30.11 -1.69
N LYS A 293 -15.19 -31.35 -2.12
CA LYS A 293 -14.20 -32.40 -1.78
C LYS A 293 -12.94 -32.08 -2.59
N ASN A 294 -11.83 -31.72 -1.90
CA ASN A 294 -10.51 -31.70 -2.48
C ASN A 294 -10.00 -33.11 -2.73
#